data_53efec3241b692123eafba820a2c6d4f
#
_entry.id   53efec3241b692123eafba820a2c6d4f
#
_cell.length_a   1.000
_cell.length_b   1.000
_cell.length_c   1.000
_cell.angle_alpha   90.00
_cell.angle_beta   90.00
_cell.angle_gamma   90.00
#
_symmetry.space_group_name_H-M   'P 1'
#
loop_
_entity.id
_entity.type
_entity.pdbx_description
1 polymer ?
#
loop_
_entity_poly.entity_id
_entity_poly.type
_entity_poly.pdbx_seq_one_letter_code
_entity_poly.pdbx_strand_id
1 'polypeptide(L)'
;MTTERHTATPFEEAAALARTGDVWLFRGSSAADRAIRAATNSPVNHVGMVIALDDLPPLLWHAELGQTIPDVWAGITHRGTQLHRLADAAGQWHHRYCQEAWTRQIDIDVTTEMEDSILHTIDELDGRTFPGTK
;
A
#
# COMPACT_ATOMS: atom_id res chain seq x y z
N MET A 1 -20.83 -25.96 -6.22
CA MET A 1 -20.04 -24.76 -6.58
C MET A 1 -20.45 -23.64 -5.62
N THR A 2 -19.71 -23.48 -4.56
CA THR A 2 -19.92 -22.40 -3.59
C THR A 2 -19.37 -21.11 -4.22
N THR A 3 -20.27 -20.24 -4.64
CA THR A 3 -19.89 -18.88 -4.98
C THR A 3 -19.47 -18.22 -3.68
N GLU A 4 -18.18 -18.06 -3.45
CA GLU A 4 -17.68 -17.19 -2.39
C GLU A 4 -18.24 -15.80 -2.67
N ARG A 5 -19.25 -15.42 -1.89
CA ARG A 5 -19.66 -14.03 -1.86
C ARG A 5 -18.52 -13.26 -1.21
N HIS A 6 -17.78 -12.54 -2.02
CA HIS A 6 -16.90 -11.51 -1.51
C HIS A 6 -17.80 -10.48 -0.81
N THR A 7 -17.99 -10.65 0.49
CA THR A 7 -18.62 -9.64 1.32
C THR A 7 -17.66 -8.44 1.36
N ALA A 8 -18.10 -7.30 0.80
CA ALA A 8 -17.34 -6.07 0.89
C ALA A 8 -17.21 -5.69 2.37
N THR A 9 -15.98 -5.72 2.89
CA THR A 9 -15.68 -5.24 4.24
C THR A 9 -15.57 -3.72 4.22
N PRO A 10 -16.18 -2.99 5.16
CA PRO A 10 -15.96 -1.55 5.27
C PRO A 10 -14.47 -1.22 5.35
N PHE A 11 -14.07 -0.16 4.67
CA PHE A 11 -12.67 0.26 4.58
C PHE A 11 -12.02 0.43 5.96
N GLU A 12 -12.68 1.10 6.88
CA GLU A 12 -12.18 1.36 8.23
C GLU A 12 -11.97 0.08 9.03
N GLU A 13 -12.85 -0.89 8.85
CA GLU A 13 -12.73 -2.21 9.50
C GLU A 13 -11.56 -2.99 8.93
N ALA A 14 -11.41 -3.00 7.61
CA ALA A 14 -10.28 -3.65 6.95
C ALA A 14 -8.94 -3.02 7.36
N ALA A 15 -8.87 -1.70 7.46
CA ALA A 15 -7.69 -0.99 7.91
C ALA A 15 -7.35 -1.30 9.38
N ALA A 16 -8.36 -1.43 10.24
CA ALA A 16 -8.17 -1.76 11.66
C ALA A 16 -7.65 -3.20 11.87
N LEU A 17 -7.96 -4.11 10.95
CA LEU A 17 -7.53 -5.51 11.00
C LEU A 17 -6.19 -5.76 10.29
N ALA A 18 -5.59 -4.74 9.71
CA ALA A 18 -4.34 -4.85 8.96
C ALA A 18 -3.18 -5.30 9.84
N ARG A 19 -2.38 -6.23 9.33
CA ARG A 19 -1.20 -6.79 10.00
C ARG A 19 0.04 -6.59 9.14
N THR A 20 1.21 -6.56 9.78
CA THR A 20 2.49 -6.50 9.06
C THR A 20 2.60 -7.63 8.04
N GLY A 21 2.98 -7.29 6.81
CA GLY A 21 3.09 -8.22 5.70
C GLY A 21 1.81 -8.36 4.86
N ASP A 22 0.68 -7.85 5.31
CA ASP A 22 -0.53 -7.80 4.49
C ASP A 22 -0.29 -6.90 3.27
N VAL A 23 -0.89 -7.26 2.15
CA VAL A 23 -0.76 -6.54 0.89
C VAL A 23 -2.09 -5.88 0.53
N TRP A 24 -2.04 -4.61 0.23
CA TRP A 24 -3.17 -3.86 -0.32
C TRP A 24 -2.97 -3.64 -1.81
N LEU A 25 -4.02 -3.91 -2.60
CA LEU A 25 -4.03 -3.86 -4.05
C LEU A 25 -5.06 -2.84 -4.50
N PHE A 26 -4.73 -2.02 -5.50
CA PHE A 26 -5.61 -0.97 -6.00
C PHE A 26 -5.78 -1.07 -7.51
N ARG A 27 -7.02 -0.86 -7.95
CA ARG A 27 -7.39 -0.83 -9.37
C ARG A 27 -8.18 0.43 -9.68
N GLY A 28 -7.57 1.29 -10.48
CA GLY A 28 -8.21 2.49 -11.00
C GLY A 28 -8.68 2.32 -12.44
N SER A 29 -9.43 3.32 -12.92
CA SER A 29 -10.01 3.33 -14.26
C SER A 29 -9.53 4.49 -15.14
N SER A 30 -8.56 5.29 -14.68
CA SER A 30 -7.96 6.33 -15.50
C SER A 30 -7.18 5.75 -16.67
N ALA A 31 -6.86 6.57 -17.67
CA ALA A 31 -6.03 6.15 -18.80
C ALA A 31 -4.64 5.68 -18.36
N ALA A 32 -4.06 6.37 -17.37
CA ALA A 32 -2.76 5.98 -16.78
C ALA A 32 -2.85 4.64 -16.06
N ASP A 33 -3.89 4.40 -15.26
CA ASP A 33 -4.11 3.14 -14.56
C ASP A 33 -4.26 1.97 -15.55
N ARG A 34 -4.99 2.16 -16.63
CA ARG A 34 -5.16 1.16 -17.69
C ARG A 34 -3.85 0.87 -18.42
N ALA A 35 -3.04 1.90 -18.69
CA ALA A 35 -1.74 1.74 -19.32
C ALA A 35 -0.78 0.94 -18.45
N ILE A 36 -0.74 1.21 -17.15
CA ILE A 36 0.08 0.46 -16.18
C ILE A 36 -0.35 -1.01 -16.15
N ARG A 37 -1.67 -1.28 -16.07
CA ARG A 37 -2.17 -2.66 -16.06
C ARG A 37 -1.85 -3.42 -17.34
N ALA A 38 -1.94 -2.76 -18.48
CA ALA A 38 -1.59 -3.35 -19.77
C ALA A 38 -0.09 -3.63 -19.87
N ALA A 39 0.75 -2.67 -19.47
CA ALA A 39 2.20 -2.80 -19.53
C ALA A 39 2.75 -3.87 -18.59
N THR A 40 2.13 -4.06 -17.43
CA THR A 40 2.54 -5.04 -16.42
C THR A 40 1.80 -6.37 -16.53
N ASN A 41 0.83 -6.47 -17.42
CA ASN A 41 -0.09 -7.62 -17.53
C ASN A 41 -0.70 -7.99 -16.17
N SER A 42 -1.15 -6.99 -15.42
CA SER A 42 -1.69 -7.13 -14.06
C SER A 42 -3.13 -6.63 -13.99
N PRO A 43 -4.00 -7.27 -13.15
CA PRO A 43 -5.34 -6.78 -12.89
C PRO A 43 -5.38 -5.53 -11.99
N VAL A 44 -4.26 -5.16 -11.39
CA VAL A 44 -4.14 -3.99 -10.49
C VAL A 44 -3.01 -3.07 -10.95
N ASN A 45 -3.09 -1.79 -10.60
CA ASN A 45 -2.12 -0.78 -11.00
C ASN A 45 -1.27 -0.25 -9.84
N HIS A 46 -1.64 -0.56 -8.60
CA HIS A 46 -0.89 -0.12 -7.42
C HIS A 46 -0.93 -1.18 -6.32
N VAL A 47 0.15 -1.27 -5.56
CA VAL A 47 0.31 -2.22 -4.48
C VAL A 47 1.09 -1.57 -3.33
N GLY A 48 0.74 -1.92 -2.10
CA GLY A 48 1.48 -1.54 -0.91
C GLY A 48 1.48 -2.65 0.13
N MET A 49 2.49 -2.67 0.99
CA MET A 49 2.60 -3.61 2.08
C MET A 49 2.36 -2.92 3.42
N VAL A 50 1.60 -3.56 4.29
CA VAL A 50 1.29 -3.05 5.62
C VAL A 50 2.47 -3.28 6.57
N ILE A 51 2.74 -2.26 7.38
CA ILE A 51 3.62 -2.32 8.54
C ILE A 51 2.77 -1.94 9.76
N ALA A 52 2.46 -2.91 10.61
CA ALA A 52 1.62 -2.72 11.80
C ALA A 52 2.47 -2.99 13.05
N LEU A 53 2.99 -1.94 13.66
CA LEU A 53 3.74 -2.00 14.90
C LEU A 53 2.81 -1.71 16.09
N ASP A 54 3.13 -2.26 17.27
CA ASP A 54 2.23 -2.24 18.43
C ASP A 54 1.86 -0.84 18.93
N ASP A 55 2.75 0.13 18.78
CA ASP A 55 2.60 1.49 19.32
C ASP A 55 2.23 2.55 18.27
N LEU A 56 1.99 2.14 17.03
CA LEU A 56 1.65 3.04 15.92
C LEU A 56 0.39 2.57 15.19
N PRO A 57 -0.37 3.51 14.59
CA PRO A 57 -1.39 3.12 13.62
C PRO A 57 -0.76 2.34 12.46
N PRO A 58 -1.50 1.43 11.80
CA PRO A 58 -0.99 0.71 10.63
C PRO A 58 -0.45 1.66 9.56
N LEU A 59 0.72 1.32 9.03
CA LEU A 59 1.42 2.05 7.98
C LEU A 59 1.36 1.26 6.67
N LEU A 60 1.50 1.95 5.55
CA LEU A 60 1.59 1.37 4.21
C LEU A 60 2.92 1.75 3.57
N TRP A 61 3.73 0.76 3.21
CA TRP A 61 4.96 0.91 2.45
C TRP A 61 4.68 0.70 0.96
N HIS A 62 4.88 1.73 0.15
CA HIS A 62 4.59 1.70 -1.28
C HIS A 62 5.44 2.71 -2.05
N ALA A 63 5.37 2.67 -3.38
CA ALA A 63 6.02 3.64 -4.24
C ALA A 63 4.97 4.46 -4.99
N GLU A 64 5.04 5.79 -4.88
CA GLU A 64 4.09 6.69 -5.53
C GLU A 64 4.73 8.04 -5.92
N LEU A 65 3.95 8.92 -6.55
CA LEU A 65 4.41 10.25 -6.94
C LEU A 65 4.65 11.19 -5.75
N GLY A 66 3.97 10.95 -4.62
CA GLY A 66 4.22 11.67 -3.38
C GLY A 66 3.87 13.15 -3.40
N GLN A 67 2.77 13.53 -4.05
CA GLN A 67 2.41 14.92 -4.26
C GLN A 67 1.56 15.53 -3.15
N THR A 68 0.92 14.72 -2.31
CA THR A 68 -0.12 15.18 -1.38
C THR A 68 0.06 14.78 0.07
N ILE A 69 0.68 13.65 0.35
CA ILE A 69 0.87 13.13 1.70
C ILE A 69 2.37 13.03 2.00
N PRO A 70 2.86 13.68 3.07
CA PRO A 70 4.27 13.52 3.46
C PRO A 70 4.61 12.09 3.85
N ASP A 71 5.80 11.65 3.47
CA ASP A 71 6.40 10.41 3.94
C ASP A 71 6.59 10.48 5.47
N VAL A 72 6.04 9.53 6.19
CA VAL A 72 6.17 9.45 7.66
C VAL A 72 7.64 9.27 8.06
N TRP A 73 8.43 8.55 7.25
CA TRP A 73 9.83 8.28 7.54
C TRP A 73 10.72 9.53 7.35
N ALA A 74 10.58 10.21 6.22
CA ALA A 74 11.42 11.35 5.87
C ALA A 74 10.84 12.70 6.30
N GLY A 75 9.54 12.79 6.58
CA GLY A 75 8.85 14.03 6.95
C GLY A 75 8.58 15.00 5.81
N ILE A 76 8.81 14.60 4.57
CA ILE A 76 8.63 15.42 3.37
C ILE A 76 7.80 14.69 2.30
N THR A 77 7.26 15.44 1.36
CA THR A 77 6.69 14.88 0.13
C THR A 77 7.80 14.64 -0.89
N HIS A 78 7.83 13.44 -1.47
CA HIS A 78 8.81 13.08 -2.51
C HIS A 78 8.26 11.93 -3.37
N ARG A 79 8.85 11.73 -4.52
CA ARG A 79 8.55 10.65 -5.44
C ARG A 79 9.34 9.40 -5.06
N GLY A 80 8.73 8.24 -5.22
CA GLY A 80 9.38 6.94 -5.03
C GLY A 80 8.83 6.18 -3.83
N THR A 81 9.67 5.33 -3.25
CA THR A 81 9.31 4.52 -2.08
C THR A 81 9.14 5.40 -0.85
N GLN A 82 8.05 5.21 -0.15
CA GLN A 82 7.67 6.02 1.00
C GLN A 82 6.70 5.30 1.93
N LEU A 83 6.62 5.78 3.15
CA LEU A 83 5.79 5.24 4.20
C LEU A 83 4.68 6.23 4.55
N HIS A 84 3.42 5.77 4.47
CA HIS A 84 2.26 6.56 4.87
C HIS A 84 1.45 5.82 5.93
N ARG A 85 0.61 6.54 6.66
CA ARG A 85 -0.44 5.88 7.43
C ARG A 85 -1.39 5.18 6.46
N LEU A 86 -1.73 3.92 6.75
CA LEU A 86 -2.62 3.12 5.88
C LEU A 86 -3.96 3.84 5.65
N ALA A 87 -4.55 4.38 6.72
CA ALA A 87 -5.81 5.10 6.63
C ALA A 87 -5.75 6.33 5.70
N ASP A 88 -4.63 7.06 5.72
CA ASP A 88 -4.45 8.23 4.86
C ASP A 88 -4.22 7.83 3.41
N ALA A 89 -3.29 6.91 3.17
CA ALA A 89 -2.94 6.47 1.82
C ALA A 89 -4.07 5.72 1.14
N ALA A 90 -4.60 4.69 1.77
CA ALA A 90 -5.68 3.90 1.20
C ALA A 90 -6.99 4.70 1.12
N GLY A 91 -7.25 5.59 2.08
CA GLY A 91 -8.36 6.52 2.03
C GLY A 91 -8.28 7.44 0.81
N GLN A 92 -7.11 7.99 0.52
CA GLN A 92 -6.89 8.82 -0.67
C GLN A 92 -7.10 8.02 -1.96
N TRP A 93 -6.53 6.84 -2.08
CA TRP A 93 -6.68 5.98 -3.26
C TRP A 93 -8.13 5.54 -3.46
N HIS A 94 -8.81 5.14 -2.39
CA HIS A 94 -10.18 4.65 -2.46
C HIS A 94 -11.21 5.78 -2.62
N HIS A 95 -11.14 6.83 -1.79
CA HIS A 95 -12.15 7.90 -1.79
C HIS A 95 -11.86 8.99 -2.83
N ARG A 96 -10.62 9.48 -2.92
CA ARG A 96 -10.28 10.59 -3.81
C ARG A 96 -10.09 10.13 -5.26
N TYR A 97 -9.41 9.01 -5.47
CA TYR A 97 -9.12 8.47 -6.80
C TYR A 97 -10.15 7.44 -7.26
N CYS A 98 -11.15 7.13 -6.44
CA CYS A 98 -12.22 6.17 -6.74
C CYS A 98 -11.69 4.81 -7.18
N GLN A 99 -10.56 4.37 -6.62
CA GLN A 99 -9.98 3.07 -6.93
C GLN A 99 -10.62 1.96 -6.09
N GLU A 100 -10.83 0.82 -6.71
CA GLU A 100 -11.18 -0.40 -5.98
C GLU A 100 -9.96 -0.89 -5.19
N ALA A 101 -10.19 -1.37 -4.00
CA ALA A 101 -9.13 -1.87 -3.11
C ALA A 101 -9.41 -3.29 -2.66
N TRP A 102 -8.38 -4.10 -2.58
CA TRP A 102 -8.40 -5.45 -2.02
C TRP A 102 -7.26 -5.58 -1.02
N THR A 103 -7.48 -6.39 0.01
CA THR A 103 -6.42 -6.80 0.93
C THR A 103 -6.18 -8.30 0.82
N ARG A 104 -4.93 -8.69 0.93
CA ARG A 104 -4.49 -10.08 1.07
C ARG A 104 -3.71 -10.21 2.36
N GLN A 105 -4.22 -11.00 3.28
CA GLN A 105 -3.54 -11.25 4.54
C GLN A 105 -2.45 -12.30 4.37
N ILE A 106 -1.31 -12.05 5.01
CA ILE A 106 -0.23 -13.03 5.05
C ILE A 106 -0.62 -14.19 5.98
N ASP A 107 -0.35 -15.42 5.56
CA ASP A 107 -0.69 -16.64 6.30
C ASP A 107 0.49 -17.15 7.14
N ILE A 108 1.17 -16.24 7.82
CA ILE A 108 2.19 -16.55 8.82
C ILE A 108 2.14 -15.55 9.97
N ASP A 109 2.62 -15.94 11.12
CA ASP A 109 2.84 -15.02 12.23
C ASP A 109 4.17 -14.28 12.02
N VAL A 110 4.10 -12.96 11.98
CA VAL A 110 5.29 -12.11 11.82
C VAL A 110 5.98 -11.96 13.16
N THR A 111 7.25 -12.31 13.21
CA THR A 111 8.09 -12.21 14.41
C THR A 111 8.69 -10.82 14.55
N THR A 112 9.18 -10.48 15.74
CA THR A 112 9.92 -9.23 15.99
C THR A 112 11.15 -9.11 15.10
N GLU A 113 11.85 -10.20 14.84
CA GLU A 113 13.01 -10.22 13.94
C GLU A 113 12.63 -9.91 12.50
N MET A 114 11.47 -10.37 12.05
CA MET A 114 10.94 -10.03 10.72
C MET A 114 10.57 -8.55 10.63
N GLU A 115 9.94 -7.99 11.67
CA GLU A 115 9.64 -6.56 11.74
C GLU A 115 10.90 -5.70 11.73
N ASP A 116 11.91 -6.06 12.49
CA ASP A 116 13.21 -5.39 12.51
C ASP A 116 13.88 -5.42 11.13
N SER A 117 13.81 -6.54 10.43
CA SER A 117 14.33 -6.69 9.06
C SER A 117 13.58 -5.80 8.07
N ILE A 118 12.27 -5.69 8.19
CA ILE A 118 11.45 -4.81 7.37
C ILE A 118 11.83 -3.34 7.61
N LEU A 119 11.94 -2.92 8.86
CA LEU A 119 12.33 -1.54 9.21
C LEU A 119 13.72 -1.20 8.69
N HIS A 120 14.66 -2.13 8.77
CA HIS A 120 15.99 -1.97 8.21
C HIS A 120 15.97 -1.81 6.68
N THR A 121 15.14 -2.60 6.00
CA THR A 121 14.93 -2.48 4.55
C THR A 121 14.29 -1.14 4.17
N ILE A 122 13.33 -0.66 4.95
CA ILE A 122 12.74 0.67 4.75
C ILE A 122 13.80 1.76 4.87
N ASP A 123 14.64 1.69 5.89
CA ASP A 123 15.74 2.64 6.10
C ASP A 123 16.70 2.69 4.89
N GLU A 124 16.98 1.55 4.29
CA GLU A 124 17.83 1.47 3.10
C GLU A 124 17.17 1.97 1.82
N LEU A 125 15.87 1.75 1.67
CA LEU A 125 15.16 1.95 0.40
C LEU A 125 14.27 3.20 0.37
N ASP A 126 13.98 3.82 1.51
CA ASP A 126 13.11 5.00 1.54
C ASP A 126 13.67 6.13 0.66
N GLY A 127 12.78 6.76 -0.10
CA GLY A 127 13.16 7.82 -1.02
C GLY A 127 13.78 7.34 -2.33
N ARG A 128 13.94 6.05 -2.56
CA ARG A 128 14.39 5.55 -3.86
C ARG A 128 13.33 5.80 -4.93
N THR A 129 13.73 6.50 -5.98
CA THR A 129 12.84 6.82 -7.10
C THR A 129 12.85 5.71 -8.13
N PHE A 130 11.73 5.52 -8.81
CA PHE A 130 11.68 4.70 -10.01
C PHE A 130 12.21 5.50 -11.23
N PRO A 131 12.67 4.79 -12.29
CA PRO A 131 13.20 5.46 -13.48
C PRO A 131 12.19 6.46 -14.05
N GLY A 132 12.68 7.64 -14.42
CA GLY A 132 11.86 8.60 -15.15
C GLY A 132 11.54 8.07 -16.54
N THR A 133 10.32 8.31 -17.01
CA THR A 133 10.01 8.17 -18.43
C THR A 133 10.80 9.20 -19.19
N LYS A 134 11.72 8.75 -20.05
CA LYS A 134 12.33 9.60 -21.06
C LYS A 134 11.35 9.84 -22.19
#